data_8195086161d11de0f02ddcec63c214f2
#
_entry.id   8195086161d11de0f02ddcec63c214f2
#
_cell.length_a   1.000
_cell.length_b   1.000
_cell.length_c   1.000
_cell.angle_alpha   90.00
_cell.angle_beta   90.00
_cell.angle_gamma   90.00
#
_symmetry.space_group_name_H-M   'P 1'
#
loop_
_entity.id
_entity.type
_entity.pdbx_description
1 polymer ?
#
loop_
_entity_poly.entity_id
_entity_poly.type
_entity_poly.pdbx_seq_one_letter_code
_entity_poly.pdbx_strand_id
1 'polypeptide(L)'
;MENKSGMLYLCATPIGNLEDITLRVLRTLEEADIIFCEDTRNSLKLLRHFEISKPLSSYHDHSPESRALHIADLVRDGKQVALISDAGMPVISDPGFDLINTFREQDLPYTVLPGPSASLTALVLSGLPSGRFVFEGFLPRKKKDIDDRLTVCDAETGSTIFYESPHRIDTTLEIFAKRWPDRSLAAVREISKRFEEVIRGTTQEVCDHFKENAPRGEFVLILGPAVQEAQSNEDKLEAAIDLARRLVKEEGYSTNQAAKEAAAKTRQPKRVIYQALLEDA
;
A
#
# COMPACT_ATOMS: atom_id res chain seq x y z
N MET A 1 -28.00 22.47 -26.91
CA MET A 1 -27.62 21.77 -25.67
C MET A 1 -26.45 20.86 -26.03
N GLU A 2 -25.25 21.15 -25.58
CA GLU A 2 -24.15 20.22 -25.74
C GLU A 2 -24.53 18.92 -25.04
N ASN A 3 -24.55 17.86 -25.82
CA ASN A 3 -24.78 16.50 -25.26
C ASN A 3 -23.58 16.18 -24.38
N LYS A 4 -23.66 16.48 -23.06
CA LYS A 4 -22.61 16.08 -22.12
C LYS A 4 -22.54 14.57 -22.18
N SER A 5 -21.41 14.03 -22.63
CA SER A 5 -21.14 12.58 -22.54
C SER A 5 -21.23 12.18 -21.08
N GLY A 6 -21.89 11.04 -20.78
CA GLY A 6 -21.91 10.51 -19.43
C GLY A 6 -20.52 10.21 -18.92
N MET A 7 -20.33 10.17 -17.61
CA MET A 7 -19.03 9.97 -16.98
C MET A 7 -19.21 9.27 -15.62
N LEU A 8 -18.29 8.35 -15.30
CA LEU A 8 -18.16 7.81 -13.95
C LEU A 8 -17.02 8.53 -13.22
N TYR A 9 -17.30 9.05 -12.03
CA TYR A 9 -16.35 9.69 -11.14
C TYR A 9 -16.12 8.84 -9.90
N LEU A 10 -14.90 8.37 -9.69
CA LEU A 10 -14.49 7.76 -8.42
C LEU A 10 -14.01 8.88 -7.51
N CYS A 11 -14.72 9.10 -6.41
CA CYS A 11 -14.51 10.25 -5.53
C CYS A 11 -13.97 9.77 -4.17
N ALA A 12 -12.76 10.19 -3.82
CA ALA A 12 -12.20 9.93 -2.51
C ALA A 12 -12.97 10.72 -1.43
N THR A 13 -13.31 10.04 -0.32
CA THR A 13 -14.02 10.61 0.82
C THR A 13 -13.11 10.79 2.04
N PRO A 14 -13.50 11.63 3.03
CA PRO A 14 -12.72 11.82 4.25
C PRO A 14 -12.46 10.52 5.01
N ILE A 15 -11.27 10.40 5.61
CA ILE A 15 -10.85 9.24 6.41
C ILE A 15 -10.99 9.44 7.91
N GLY A 16 -11.51 10.60 8.34
CA GLY A 16 -11.67 10.92 9.75
C GLY A 16 -11.98 12.37 10.05
N ASN A 17 -11.63 13.29 9.12
CA ASN A 17 -11.91 14.71 9.20
C ASN A 17 -12.66 15.17 7.95
N LEU A 18 -13.86 15.71 8.12
CA LEU A 18 -14.69 16.15 6.99
C LEU A 18 -14.03 17.28 6.16
N GLU A 19 -13.13 18.05 6.77
CA GLU A 19 -12.40 19.13 6.06
C GLU A 19 -11.39 18.59 5.04
N ASP A 20 -11.05 17.30 5.08
CA ASP A 20 -10.15 16.68 4.11
C ASP A 20 -10.81 16.41 2.75
N ILE A 21 -12.12 16.59 2.61
CA ILE A 21 -12.81 16.47 1.33
C ILE A 21 -12.35 17.58 0.37
N THR A 22 -12.11 17.21 -0.88
CA THR A 22 -11.69 18.22 -1.87
C THR A 22 -12.88 19.00 -2.42
N LEU A 23 -12.67 20.28 -2.72
CA LEU A 23 -13.68 21.13 -3.37
C LEU A 23 -14.16 20.54 -4.72
N ARG A 24 -13.28 19.82 -5.41
CA ARG A 24 -13.64 19.15 -6.66
C ARG A 24 -14.57 17.97 -6.41
N VAL A 25 -14.36 17.19 -5.35
CA VAL A 25 -15.26 16.09 -4.97
C VAL A 25 -16.63 16.65 -4.61
N LEU A 26 -16.73 17.69 -3.76
CA LEU A 26 -18.00 18.32 -3.40
C LEU A 26 -18.79 18.74 -4.62
N ARG A 27 -18.18 19.53 -5.51
CA ARG A 27 -18.82 19.98 -6.76
C ARG A 27 -19.26 18.79 -7.64
N THR A 28 -18.44 17.76 -7.76
CA THR A 28 -18.80 16.56 -8.54
C THR A 28 -20.00 15.83 -7.95
N LEU A 29 -20.08 15.72 -6.63
CA LEU A 29 -21.23 15.12 -5.96
C LEU A 29 -22.50 15.97 -6.12
N GLU A 30 -22.37 17.29 -6.10
CA GLU A 30 -23.48 18.22 -6.39
C GLU A 30 -23.96 18.15 -7.84
N GLU A 31 -23.08 17.92 -8.80
CA GLU A 31 -23.38 17.85 -10.23
C GLU A 31 -23.83 16.44 -10.67
N ALA A 32 -23.56 15.39 -9.88
CA ALA A 32 -23.90 14.02 -10.21
C ALA A 32 -25.42 13.83 -10.33
N ASP A 33 -25.86 13.00 -11.30
CA ASP A 33 -27.25 12.56 -11.41
C ASP A 33 -27.60 11.53 -10.34
N ILE A 34 -26.63 10.68 -9.97
CA ILE A 34 -26.77 9.62 -8.97
C ILE A 34 -25.41 9.32 -8.34
N ILE A 35 -25.42 8.97 -7.06
CA ILE A 35 -24.23 8.58 -6.30
C ILE A 35 -24.38 7.12 -5.88
N PHE A 36 -23.37 6.30 -6.18
CA PHE A 36 -23.21 4.95 -5.67
C PHE A 36 -22.23 4.92 -4.51
N CYS A 37 -22.47 4.08 -3.52
CA CYS A 37 -21.66 4.00 -2.30
C CYS A 37 -21.73 2.59 -1.67
N GLU A 38 -20.79 2.27 -0.81
CA GLU A 38 -20.78 0.98 -0.11
C GLU A 38 -21.92 0.88 0.91
N ASP A 39 -21.95 1.79 1.90
CA ASP A 39 -23.05 1.90 2.89
C ASP A 39 -23.77 3.24 2.74
N THR A 40 -25.04 3.17 2.30
CA THR A 40 -25.88 4.36 2.10
C THR A 40 -26.12 5.14 3.39
N ARG A 41 -26.07 4.49 4.57
CA ARG A 41 -26.26 5.14 5.87
C ARG A 41 -25.08 6.05 6.24
N ASN A 42 -23.86 5.60 5.96
CA ASN A 42 -22.64 6.38 6.22
C ASN A 42 -22.53 7.51 5.19
N SER A 43 -22.70 7.20 3.92
CA SER A 43 -22.68 8.18 2.84
C SER A 43 -23.73 9.28 3.00
N LEU A 44 -24.93 8.94 3.50
CA LEU A 44 -25.98 9.93 3.76
C LEU A 44 -25.58 10.93 4.86
N LYS A 45 -24.78 10.53 5.87
CA LYS A 45 -24.27 11.47 6.89
C LYS A 45 -23.30 12.47 6.24
N LEU A 46 -22.38 11.99 5.39
CA LEU A 46 -21.45 12.83 4.65
C LEU A 46 -22.20 13.85 3.77
N LEU A 47 -23.11 13.36 2.93
CA LEU A 47 -23.86 14.20 2.01
C LEU A 47 -24.72 15.24 2.73
N ARG A 48 -25.36 14.88 3.84
CA ARG A 48 -26.13 15.82 4.67
C ARG A 48 -25.27 16.91 5.29
N HIS A 49 -24.05 16.57 5.72
CA HIS A 49 -23.13 17.57 6.29
C HIS A 49 -22.78 18.67 5.28
N PHE A 50 -22.66 18.31 4.01
CA PHE A 50 -22.37 19.24 2.91
C PHE A 50 -23.65 19.71 2.16
N GLU A 51 -24.82 19.48 2.72
CA GLU A 51 -26.12 19.90 2.14
C GLU A 51 -26.38 19.34 0.71
N ILE A 52 -25.75 18.23 0.37
CA ILE A 52 -25.88 17.56 -0.94
C ILE A 52 -27.09 16.62 -0.89
N SER A 53 -28.08 16.85 -1.76
CA SER A 53 -29.27 16.02 -1.88
C SER A 53 -29.34 15.38 -3.28
N LYS A 54 -28.92 14.12 -3.39
CA LYS A 54 -28.85 13.35 -4.64
C LYS A 54 -29.40 11.94 -4.47
N PRO A 55 -29.92 11.31 -5.53
CA PRO A 55 -30.23 9.88 -5.51
C PRO A 55 -29.01 9.07 -5.07
N LEU A 56 -29.20 8.20 -4.07
CA LEU A 56 -28.15 7.39 -3.49
C LEU A 56 -28.49 5.91 -3.66
N SER A 57 -27.52 5.10 -4.06
CA SER A 57 -27.70 3.68 -4.29
C SER A 57 -26.47 2.88 -3.85
N SER A 58 -26.67 1.63 -3.39
CA SER A 58 -25.57 0.81 -2.91
C SER A 58 -24.81 0.13 -4.05
N TYR A 59 -23.47 0.05 -3.88
CA TYR A 59 -22.57 -0.78 -4.65
C TYR A 59 -21.50 -1.34 -3.72
N HIS A 60 -21.42 -2.66 -3.55
CA HIS A 60 -20.53 -3.36 -2.62
C HIS A 60 -19.99 -4.64 -3.26
N ASP A 61 -18.97 -5.29 -2.67
CA ASP A 61 -18.29 -6.48 -3.21
C ASP A 61 -19.24 -7.67 -3.54
N HIS A 62 -20.38 -7.74 -2.86
CA HIS A 62 -21.39 -8.76 -3.14
C HIS A 62 -22.47 -8.28 -4.12
N SER A 63 -22.28 -7.12 -4.76
CA SER A 63 -23.21 -6.67 -5.79
C SER A 63 -23.12 -7.58 -7.00
N PRO A 64 -24.27 -7.98 -7.59
CA PRO A 64 -24.24 -8.80 -8.79
C PRO A 64 -23.63 -8.04 -9.97
N GLU A 65 -23.03 -8.75 -10.91
CA GLU A 65 -22.43 -8.18 -12.14
C GLU A 65 -23.42 -7.24 -12.88
N SER A 66 -24.72 -7.58 -12.87
CA SER A 66 -25.77 -6.72 -13.41
C SER A 66 -25.78 -5.30 -12.84
N ARG A 67 -25.20 -5.10 -11.65
CA ARG A 67 -25.11 -3.78 -11.02
C ARG A 67 -24.04 -2.90 -11.69
N ALA A 68 -22.89 -3.48 -12.03
CA ALA A 68 -21.87 -2.80 -12.81
C ALA A 68 -22.36 -2.44 -14.21
N LEU A 69 -23.08 -3.38 -14.85
CA LEU A 69 -23.72 -3.14 -16.16
C LEU A 69 -24.75 -2.03 -16.09
N HIS A 70 -25.59 -1.99 -15.04
CA HIS A 70 -26.56 -0.90 -14.85
C HIS A 70 -25.87 0.47 -14.73
N ILE A 71 -24.75 0.56 -13.99
CA ILE A 71 -23.97 1.80 -13.89
C ILE A 71 -23.39 2.19 -15.26
N ALA A 72 -22.91 1.22 -16.02
CA ALA A 72 -22.42 1.42 -17.37
C ALA A 72 -23.51 1.97 -18.31
N ASP A 73 -24.73 1.43 -18.22
CA ASP A 73 -25.88 1.91 -19.01
C ASP A 73 -26.26 3.35 -18.67
N LEU A 74 -26.26 3.72 -17.37
CA LEU A 74 -26.49 5.11 -16.96
C LEU A 74 -25.49 6.06 -17.62
N VAL A 75 -24.20 5.69 -17.66
CA VAL A 75 -23.17 6.51 -18.30
C VAL A 75 -23.36 6.57 -19.81
N ARG A 76 -23.76 5.48 -20.47
CA ARG A 76 -24.11 5.50 -21.91
C ARG A 76 -25.29 6.44 -22.21
N ASP A 77 -26.25 6.50 -21.30
CA ASP A 77 -27.40 7.39 -21.38
C ASP A 77 -27.05 8.86 -21.06
N GLY A 78 -25.75 9.19 -20.93
CA GLY A 78 -25.26 10.56 -20.72
C GLY A 78 -25.28 11.01 -19.26
N LYS A 79 -25.49 10.12 -18.29
CA LYS A 79 -25.55 10.46 -16.87
C LYS A 79 -24.17 10.67 -16.26
N GLN A 80 -24.11 11.64 -15.33
CA GLN A 80 -22.96 11.87 -14.46
C GLN A 80 -23.12 11.01 -13.20
N VAL A 81 -22.30 9.98 -13.07
CA VAL A 81 -22.39 9.01 -11.99
C VAL A 81 -21.18 9.17 -11.06
N ALA A 82 -21.39 9.28 -9.76
CA ALA A 82 -20.32 9.26 -8.78
C ALA A 82 -20.30 7.93 -8.03
N LEU A 83 -19.10 7.40 -7.75
CA LEU A 83 -18.86 6.30 -6.82
C LEU A 83 -18.02 6.82 -5.67
N ILE A 84 -18.49 6.61 -4.44
CA ILE A 84 -17.78 6.93 -3.19
C ILE A 84 -17.62 5.67 -2.34
N SER A 85 -16.53 5.59 -1.58
CA SER A 85 -16.33 4.61 -0.50
C SER A 85 -16.81 5.17 0.83
N ASP A 86 -16.85 4.34 1.86
CA ASP A 86 -17.14 4.78 3.22
C ASP A 86 -16.06 5.70 3.77
N ALA A 87 -14.78 5.45 3.40
CA ALA A 87 -13.64 6.29 3.78
C ALA A 87 -12.46 6.13 2.81
N GLY A 88 -11.87 7.23 2.36
CA GLY A 88 -10.68 7.22 1.53
C GLY A 88 -10.94 7.03 0.03
N MET A 89 -10.03 6.39 -0.64
CA MET A 89 -10.02 6.19 -2.09
C MET A 89 -10.84 4.95 -2.46
N PRO A 90 -11.92 5.08 -3.25
CA PRO A 90 -12.68 3.93 -3.74
C PRO A 90 -11.78 2.91 -4.45
N VAL A 91 -12.15 1.64 -4.40
CA VAL A 91 -11.43 0.50 -5.03
C VAL A 91 -10.16 0.06 -4.29
N ILE A 92 -9.58 0.90 -3.43
CA ILE A 92 -8.39 0.54 -2.66
C ILE A 92 -8.81 -0.07 -1.30
N SER A 93 -8.86 -1.38 -1.22
CA SER A 93 -9.46 -2.17 -0.12
C SER A 93 -10.98 -1.96 0.03
N ASP A 94 -11.61 -1.41 -1.00
CA ASP A 94 -13.03 -1.09 -1.11
C ASP A 94 -13.62 -1.68 -2.40
N PRO A 95 -14.95 -1.81 -2.50
CA PRO A 95 -15.61 -2.28 -3.72
C PRO A 95 -15.32 -1.39 -4.95
N GLY A 96 -15.36 -1.99 -6.15
CA GLY A 96 -15.32 -1.23 -7.40
C GLY A 96 -14.37 -1.74 -8.48
N PHE A 97 -13.51 -2.73 -8.17
CA PHE A 97 -12.58 -3.27 -9.17
C PHE A 97 -13.31 -3.84 -10.39
N ASP A 98 -14.38 -4.61 -10.18
CA ASP A 98 -15.20 -5.20 -11.26
C ASP A 98 -15.92 -4.12 -12.08
N LEU A 99 -16.37 -3.05 -11.43
CA LEU A 99 -16.94 -1.88 -12.11
C LEU A 99 -15.92 -1.23 -13.06
N ILE A 100 -14.70 -1.00 -12.59
CA ILE A 100 -13.64 -0.43 -13.43
C ILE A 100 -13.30 -1.35 -14.59
N ASN A 101 -13.23 -2.66 -14.38
CA ASN A 101 -13.02 -3.62 -15.46
C ASN A 101 -14.15 -3.55 -16.50
N THR A 102 -15.42 -3.53 -16.08
CA THR A 102 -16.58 -3.37 -16.98
C THR A 102 -16.44 -2.09 -17.82
N PHE A 103 -16.04 -0.96 -17.21
CA PHE A 103 -15.87 0.29 -17.93
C PHE A 103 -14.71 0.25 -18.94
N ARG A 104 -13.60 -0.40 -18.59
CA ARG A 104 -12.45 -0.58 -19.49
C ARG A 104 -12.78 -1.48 -20.67
N GLU A 105 -13.46 -2.61 -20.43
CA GLU A 105 -13.83 -3.56 -21.46
C GLU A 105 -14.84 -2.97 -22.46
N GLN A 106 -15.66 -2.03 -22.02
CA GLN A 106 -16.70 -1.39 -22.83
C GLN A 106 -16.30 0.01 -23.35
N ASP A 107 -15.05 0.40 -23.16
CA ASP A 107 -14.51 1.72 -23.55
C ASP A 107 -15.38 2.90 -23.06
N LEU A 108 -15.86 2.80 -21.81
CA LEU A 108 -16.69 3.83 -21.19
C LEU A 108 -15.82 4.82 -20.40
N PRO A 109 -16.19 6.12 -20.41
CA PRO A 109 -15.39 7.13 -19.75
C PRO A 109 -15.54 7.07 -18.23
N TYR A 110 -14.41 7.09 -17.54
CA TYR A 110 -14.34 7.27 -16.09
C TYR A 110 -13.11 8.08 -15.69
N THR A 111 -13.16 8.66 -14.52
CA THR A 111 -12.02 9.38 -13.92
C THR A 111 -11.98 9.20 -12.42
N VAL A 112 -10.79 9.36 -11.84
CA VAL A 112 -10.57 9.30 -10.40
C VAL A 112 -10.22 10.70 -9.89
N LEU A 113 -10.96 11.15 -8.88
CA LEU A 113 -10.65 12.42 -8.22
C LEU A 113 -9.67 12.13 -7.06
N PRO A 114 -8.46 12.74 -7.08
CA PRO A 114 -7.52 12.59 -5.98
C PRO A 114 -8.10 13.15 -4.68
N GLY A 115 -7.71 12.53 -3.56
CA GLY A 115 -8.20 12.95 -2.25
C GLY A 115 -7.56 12.15 -1.11
N PRO A 116 -8.20 12.09 0.08
CA PRO A 116 -7.67 11.43 1.25
C PRO A 116 -7.29 9.98 1.01
N SER A 117 -6.16 9.55 1.59
CA SER A 117 -5.64 8.19 1.52
C SER A 117 -4.95 7.83 2.83
N ALA A 118 -5.52 6.90 3.59
CA ALA A 118 -4.96 6.46 4.86
C ALA A 118 -3.55 5.84 4.69
N SER A 119 -3.35 5.03 3.64
CA SER A 119 -2.08 4.36 3.37
C SER A 119 -0.93 5.35 3.11
N LEU A 120 -1.14 6.33 2.24
CA LEU A 120 -0.10 7.32 1.92
C LEU A 120 0.13 8.29 3.07
N THR A 121 -0.92 8.73 3.76
CA THR A 121 -0.80 9.60 4.94
C THR A 121 -0.03 8.88 6.06
N ALA A 122 -0.34 7.62 6.33
CA ALA A 122 0.39 6.81 7.30
C ALA A 122 1.85 6.61 6.92
N LEU A 123 2.15 6.35 5.65
CA LEU A 123 3.51 6.21 5.17
C LEU A 123 4.34 7.47 5.46
N VAL A 124 3.79 8.65 5.19
CA VAL A 124 4.46 9.92 5.50
C VAL A 124 4.61 10.12 7.00
N LEU A 125 3.54 9.89 7.78
CA LEU A 125 3.56 10.01 9.24
C LEU A 125 4.54 9.02 9.89
N SER A 126 4.76 7.84 9.29
CA SER A 126 5.66 6.82 9.84
C SER A 126 7.12 7.30 9.95
N GLY A 127 7.56 8.17 9.05
CA GLY A 127 8.96 8.59 8.91
C GLY A 127 9.86 7.49 8.31
N LEU A 128 9.30 6.35 7.89
CA LEU A 128 10.04 5.28 7.23
C LEU A 128 10.26 5.59 5.73
N PRO A 129 11.21 4.91 5.07
CA PRO A 129 11.51 5.14 3.66
C PRO A 129 10.27 5.06 2.78
N SER A 130 10.00 6.11 2.01
CA SER A 130 8.81 6.24 1.14
C SER A 130 9.11 6.18 -0.36
N GLY A 131 10.39 6.12 -0.76
CA GLY A 131 10.78 6.08 -2.16
C GLY A 131 10.40 4.79 -2.89
N ARG A 132 10.28 3.69 -2.15
CA ARG A 132 9.72 2.41 -2.59
C ARG A 132 8.83 1.87 -1.49
N PHE A 133 7.62 1.48 -1.83
CA PHE A 133 6.70 0.83 -0.88
C PHE A 133 5.78 -0.17 -1.59
N VAL A 134 5.24 -1.09 -0.80
CA VAL A 134 4.24 -2.07 -1.21
C VAL A 134 3.01 -1.89 -0.33
N PHE A 135 1.83 -1.90 -0.94
CA PHE A 135 0.56 -1.89 -0.23
C PHE A 135 -0.02 -3.31 -0.21
N GLU A 136 -0.12 -3.89 0.97
CA GLU A 136 -0.62 -5.25 1.21
C GLU A 136 -2.09 -5.26 1.65
N GLY A 137 -2.63 -4.13 2.12
CA GLY A 137 -3.99 -4.05 2.65
C GLY A 137 -4.16 -4.86 3.94
N PHE A 138 -5.33 -5.48 4.12
CA PHE A 138 -5.61 -6.32 5.29
C PHE A 138 -4.97 -7.71 5.16
N LEU A 139 -4.33 -8.18 6.23
CA LEU A 139 -3.87 -9.56 6.29
C LEU A 139 -5.03 -10.55 6.20
N PRO A 140 -4.84 -11.69 5.54
CA PRO A 140 -5.83 -12.78 5.49
C PRO A 140 -6.24 -13.24 6.90
N ARG A 141 -7.30 -14.04 6.99
CA ARG A 141 -7.74 -14.60 8.29
C ARG A 141 -7.11 -15.96 8.59
N LYS A 142 -6.78 -16.74 7.56
CA LYS A 142 -6.22 -18.09 7.73
C LYS A 142 -4.72 -18.01 7.94
N LYS A 143 -4.21 -18.72 8.94
CA LYS A 143 -2.80 -18.72 9.31
C LYS A 143 -1.85 -19.03 8.14
N LYS A 144 -2.20 -20.02 7.30
CA LYS A 144 -1.40 -20.36 6.12
C LYS A 144 -1.29 -19.18 5.14
N ASP A 145 -2.42 -18.55 4.85
CA ASP A 145 -2.48 -17.44 3.88
C ASP A 145 -1.72 -16.21 4.44
N ILE A 146 -1.73 -16.01 5.77
CA ILE A 146 -0.90 -14.99 6.45
C ILE A 146 0.57 -15.30 6.22
N ASP A 147 1.02 -16.54 6.49
CA ASP A 147 2.42 -16.91 6.36
C ASP A 147 2.92 -16.82 4.92
N ASP A 148 2.13 -17.27 3.96
CA ASP A 148 2.42 -17.12 2.53
C ASP A 148 2.59 -15.63 2.15
N ARG A 149 1.71 -14.75 2.64
CA ARG A 149 1.78 -13.30 2.39
C ARG A 149 3.01 -12.66 3.03
N LEU A 150 3.30 -13.00 4.29
CA LEU A 150 4.45 -12.44 5.02
C LEU A 150 5.79 -12.95 4.47
N THR A 151 5.82 -14.14 3.86
CA THR A 151 7.03 -14.67 3.22
C THR A 151 7.49 -13.76 2.07
N VAL A 152 6.57 -13.13 1.34
CA VAL A 152 6.94 -12.15 0.32
C VAL A 152 7.58 -10.90 0.95
N CYS A 153 7.14 -10.53 2.16
CA CYS A 153 7.67 -9.37 2.88
C CYS A 153 9.07 -9.59 3.49
N ASP A 154 9.54 -10.85 3.63
CA ASP A 154 10.85 -11.15 4.24
C ASP A 154 12.00 -10.45 3.53
N ALA A 155 11.94 -10.38 2.21
CA ALA A 155 12.97 -9.79 1.36
C ALA A 155 12.60 -8.40 0.80
N GLU A 156 11.45 -7.82 1.19
CA GLU A 156 11.01 -6.55 0.63
C GLU A 156 11.92 -5.41 1.07
N THR A 157 12.52 -4.74 0.08
CA THR A 157 13.48 -3.64 0.28
C THR A 157 12.83 -2.26 0.41
N GLY A 158 11.51 -2.18 0.21
CA GLY A 158 10.68 -1.01 0.45
C GLY A 158 9.91 -1.10 1.75
N SER A 159 9.23 -0.03 2.13
CA SER A 159 8.26 -0.08 3.23
C SER A 159 7.01 -0.83 2.83
N THR A 160 6.43 -1.63 3.73
CA THR A 160 5.19 -2.38 3.47
C THR A 160 4.06 -1.83 4.32
N ILE A 161 2.92 -1.55 3.69
CA ILE A 161 1.76 -0.92 4.31
C ILE A 161 0.67 -1.96 4.51
N PHE A 162 0.19 -2.10 5.74
CA PHE A 162 -0.94 -2.95 6.10
C PHE A 162 -2.06 -2.12 6.74
N TYR A 163 -3.30 -2.44 6.43
CA TYR A 163 -4.45 -2.01 7.20
C TYR A 163 -4.74 -3.02 8.31
N GLU A 164 -5.12 -2.54 9.49
CA GLU A 164 -5.50 -3.46 10.56
C GLU A 164 -6.62 -2.90 11.44
N SER A 165 -7.47 -3.79 11.89
CA SER A 165 -8.58 -3.47 12.79
C SER A 165 -8.15 -3.53 14.26
N PRO A 166 -8.83 -2.79 15.16
CA PRO A 166 -8.54 -2.83 16.59
C PRO A 166 -8.73 -4.22 17.23
N HIS A 167 -9.49 -5.10 16.56
CA HIS A 167 -9.77 -6.46 17.06
C HIS A 167 -8.69 -7.47 16.69
N ARG A 168 -7.79 -7.12 15.78
CA ARG A 168 -6.76 -8.03 15.25
C ARG A 168 -5.33 -7.54 15.46
N ILE A 169 -5.17 -6.26 15.79
CA ILE A 169 -3.86 -5.59 15.89
C ILE A 169 -2.91 -6.33 16.82
N ASP A 170 -3.37 -6.79 17.99
CA ASP A 170 -2.53 -7.51 18.96
C ASP A 170 -1.95 -8.80 18.34
N THR A 171 -2.80 -9.60 17.70
CA THR A 171 -2.37 -10.83 17.03
C THR A 171 -1.41 -10.53 15.88
N THR A 172 -1.67 -9.49 15.11
CA THR A 172 -0.82 -9.09 13.98
C THR A 172 0.55 -8.63 14.46
N LEU A 173 0.61 -7.84 15.53
CA LEU A 173 1.86 -7.38 16.13
C LEU A 173 2.67 -8.54 16.74
N GLU A 174 2.03 -9.50 17.38
CA GLU A 174 2.70 -10.72 17.87
C GLU A 174 3.32 -11.54 16.73
N ILE A 175 2.62 -11.66 15.60
CA ILE A 175 3.14 -12.34 14.42
C ILE A 175 4.36 -11.59 13.87
N PHE A 176 4.29 -10.25 13.77
CA PHE A 176 5.40 -9.42 13.28
C PHE A 176 6.60 -9.46 14.22
N ALA A 177 6.39 -9.30 15.52
CA ALA A 177 7.47 -9.37 16.53
C ALA A 177 8.16 -10.74 16.54
N LYS A 178 7.41 -11.83 16.36
CA LYS A 178 7.98 -13.17 16.27
C LYS A 178 8.80 -13.40 14.99
N ARG A 179 8.33 -12.82 13.85
CA ARG A 179 8.98 -13.05 12.56
C ARG A 179 10.17 -12.11 12.32
N TRP A 180 10.06 -10.87 12.76
CA TRP A 180 11.03 -9.80 12.49
C TRP A 180 11.25 -8.92 13.73
N PRO A 181 11.74 -9.42 14.86
CA PRO A 181 11.78 -8.68 16.14
C PRO A 181 12.43 -7.29 16.04
N ASP A 182 13.49 -7.17 15.24
CA ASP A 182 14.31 -5.97 15.13
C ASP A 182 13.95 -5.09 13.91
N ARG A 183 12.96 -5.49 13.11
CA ARG A 183 12.55 -4.72 11.93
C ARG A 183 11.75 -3.50 12.36
N SER A 184 12.05 -2.34 11.75
CA SER A 184 11.35 -1.10 12.07
C SER A 184 9.86 -1.19 11.75
N LEU A 185 9.02 -0.69 12.64
CA LEU A 185 7.58 -0.63 12.50
C LEU A 185 7.06 0.72 12.99
N ALA A 186 6.08 1.26 12.28
CA ALA A 186 5.26 2.36 12.76
C ALA A 186 3.79 1.91 12.76
N ALA A 187 3.13 2.02 13.90
CA ALA A 187 1.69 1.86 14.02
C ALA A 187 1.04 3.25 14.06
N VAL A 188 0.32 3.60 13.01
CA VAL A 188 -0.38 4.89 12.88
C VAL A 188 -1.86 4.63 13.11
N ARG A 189 -2.45 5.32 14.08
CA ARG A 189 -3.86 5.14 14.41
C ARG A 189 -4.65 6.42 14.33
N GLU A 190 -5.97 6.29 14.08
CA GLU A 190 -6.94 7.39 14.09
C GLU A 190 -6.48 8.59 13.25
N ILE A 191 -5.96 8.33 12.06
CA ILE A 191 -5.40 9.32 11.12
C ILE A 191 -6.47 10.39 10.84
N SER A 192 -6.06 11.66 10.87
CA SER A 192 -6.92 12.83 10.65
C SER A 192 -8.01 13.04 11.72
N LYS A 193 -8.05 12.20 12.76
CA LYS A 193 -9.01 12.30 13.88
C LYS A 193 -8.37 12.97 15.10
N ARG A 194 -9.20 13.30 16.09
CA ARG A 194 -8.75 13.95 17.34
C ARG A 194 -7.67 13.18 18.10
N PHE A 195 -7.64 11.85 17.97
CA PHE A 195 -6.75 10.96 18.70
C PHE A 195 -5.71 10.32 17.77
N GLU A 196 -5.31 11.06 16.72
CA GLU A 196 -4.22 10.65 15.84
C GLU A 196 -2.95 10.41 16.65
N GLU A 197 -2.34 9.24 16.47
CA GLU A 197 -1.14 8.86 17.17
C GLU A 197 -0.25 7.99 16.30
N VAL A 198 1.07 8.12 16.48
CA VAL A 198 2.06 7.30 15.79
C VAL A 198 3.03 6.70 16.79
N ILE A 199 3.00 5.39 16.92
CA ILE A 199 3.94 4.60 17.74
C ILE A 199 5.01 4.03 16.80
N ARG A 200 6.27 4.33 17.07
CA ARG A 200 7.43 3.91 16.27
C ARG A 200 8.41 3.12 17.11
N GLY A 201 9.05 2.14 16.52
CA GLY A 201 10.09 1.31 17.15
C GLY A 201 10.41 0.11 16.28
N THR A 202 11.02 -0.89 16.87
CA THR A 202 11.08 -2.24 16.31
C THR A 202 9.70 -2.90 16.42
N THR A 203 9.47 -3.97 15.66
CA THR A 203 8.22 -4.74 15.77
C THR A 203 8.01 -5.27 17.19
N GLN A 204 9.10 -5.62 17.90
CA GLN A 204 9.02 -6.06 19.29
C GLN A 204 8.60 -4.92 20.22
N GLU A 205 9.23 -3.73 20.11
CA GLU A 205 8.89 -2.57 20.96
C GLU A 205 7.46 -2.12 20.74
N VAL A 206 6.98 -2.06 19.50
CA VAL A 206 5.60 -1.68 19.17
C VAL A 206 4.61 -2.73 19.70
N CYS A 207 4.93 -4.03 19.60
CA CYS A 207 4.12 -5.11 20.17
C CYS A 207 4.02 -4.96 21.69
N ASP A 208 5.13 -4.72 22.38
CA ASP A 208 5.14 -4.58 23.84
C ASP A 208 4.38 -3.34 24.31
N HIS A 209 4.46 -2.23 23.57
CA HIS A 209 3.67 -1.03 23.85
C HIS A 209 2.16 -1.33 23.88
N PHE A 210 1.63 -2.11 22.93
CA PHE A 210 0.20 -2.42 22.86
C PHE A 210 -0.24 -3.50 23.85
N LYS A 211 0.65 -4.29 24.43
CA LYS A 211 0.34 -5.16 25.58
C LYS A 211 0.03 -4.35 26.84
N GLU A 212 0.68 -3.19 26.99
CA GLU A 212 0.46 -2.29 28.13
C GLU A 212 -0.68 -1.30 27.87
N ASN A 213 -0.91 -0.96 26.61
CA ASN A 213 -1.87 0.07 26.18
C ASN A 213 -2.89 -0.54 25.22
N ALA A 214 -4.08 -0.88 25.69
CA ALA A 214 -5.12 -1.51 24.88
C ALA A 214 -5.39 -0.74 23.58
N PRO A 215 -5.28 -1.39 22.40
CA PRO A 215 -5.45 -0.73 21.10
C PRO A 215 -6.90 -0.28 20.90
N ARG A 216 -7.08 0.92 20.35
CA ARG A 216 -8.39 1.48 20.02
C ARG A 216 -8.33 2.20 18.68
N GLY A 217 -9.42 2.14 17.93
CA GLY A 217 -9.54 2.80 16.63
C GLY A 217 -8.95 1.99 15.49
N GLU A 218 -8.84 2.61 14.33
CA GLU A 218 -8.33 1.99 13.10
C GLU A 218 -6.83 2.23 12.96
N PHE A 219 -6.14 1.22 12.44
CA PHE A 219 -4.68 1.21 12.35
C PHE A 219 -4.20 1.07 10.92
N VAL A 220 -3.11 1.77 10.62
CA VAL A 220 -2.25 1.49 9.48
C VAL A 220 -0.86 1.16 10.02
N LEU A 221 -0.37 -0.03 9.69
CA LEU A 221 0.95 -0.50 10.06
C LEU A 221 1.91 -0.28 8.88
N ILE A 222 3.02 0.38 9.14
CA ILE A 222 4.09 0.55 8.16
C ILE A 222 5.30 -0.24 8.65
N LEU A 223 5.55 -1.37 8.00
CA LEU A 223 6.72 -2.19 8.23
C LEU A 223 7.87 -1.64 7.39
N GLY A 224 8.98 -1.32 8.00
CA GLY A 224 10.18 -0.80 7.32
C GLY A 224 10.78 -1.82 6.34
N PRO A 225 11.76 -1.44 5.54
CA PRO A 225 12.49 -2.36 4.65
C PRO A 225 13.03 -3.57 5.41
N ALA A 226 13.13 -4.71 4.72
CA ALA A 226 13.86 -5.85 5.29
C ALA A 226 15.24 -5.37 5.74
N VAL A 227 15.59 -5.70 6.97
CA VAL A 227 16.97 -5.51 7.42
C VAL A 227 17.79 -6.45 6.56
N GLN A 228 18.37 -5.93 5.47
CA GLN A 228 19.51 -6.60 4.93
C GLN A 228 20.50 -6.61 6.10
N GLU A 229 20.85 -7.79 6.59
CA GLU A 229 22.09 -7.89 7.37
C GLU A 229 23.06 -7.02 6.60
N ALA A 230 23.52 -5.95 7.22
CA ALA A 230 24.49 -5.08 6.60
C ALA A 230 25.71 -5.99 6.43
N GLN A 231 25.78 -6.68 5.25
CA GLN A 231 27.00 -7.36 4.86
C GLN A 231 28.03 -6.29 5.04
N SER A 232 28.91 -6.49 6.02
CA SER A 232 29.96 -5.54 6.31
C SER A 232 30.66 -5.25 4.99
N ASN A 233 31.29 -4.12 4.82
CA ASN A 233 32.08 -3.91 3.61
C ASN A 233 33.11 -5.03 3.44
N GLU A 234 33.47 -5.70 4.52
CA GLU A 234 34.29 -6.90 4.57
C GLU A 234 33.59 -8.11 3.98
N ASP A 235 32.35 -8.43 4.37
CA ASP A 235 31.54 -9.55 3.82
C ASP A 235 31.28 -9.38 2.32
N LYS A 236 30.99 -8.14 1.89
CA LYS A 236 30.80 -7.82 0.45
C LYS A 236 32.08 -7.98 -0.34
N LEU A 237 33.21 -7.62 0.26
CA LEU A 237 34.51 -7.78 -0.34
C LEU A 237 34.91 -9.26 -0.39
N GLU A 238 34.67 -10.01 0.67
CA GLU A 238 34.92 -11.46 0.72
C GLU A 238 34.08 -12.21 -0.34
N ALA A 239 32.80 -11.91 -0.44
CA ALA A 239 31.94 -12.46 -1.49
C ALA A 239 32.42 -12.10 -2.91
N ALA A 240 32.99 -10.90 -3.11
CA ALA A 240 33.58 -10.49 -4.37
C ALA A 240 34.87 -11.26 -4.70
N ILE A 241 35.70 -11.52 -3.70
CA ILE A 241 36.92 -12.32 -3.82
C ILE A 241 36.57 -13.77 -4.15
N ASP A 242 35.59 -14.34 -3.48
CA ASP A 242 35.13 -15.73 -3.73
C ASP A 242 34.53 -15.89 -5.13
N LEU A 243 33.80 -14.89 -5.61
CA LEU A 243 33.33 -14.87 -6.98
C LEU A 243 34.53 -14.89 -7.96
N ALA A 244 35.53 -14.06 -7.71
CA ALA A 244 36.73 -14.00 -8.56
C ALA A 244 37.52 -15.30 -8.52
N ARG A 245 37.64 -15.96 -7.37
CA ARG A 245 38.26 -17.31 -7.22
C ARG A 245 37.55 -18.36 -8.09
N ARG A 246 36.21 -18.36 -8.05
CA ARG A 246 35.41 -19.27 -8.88
C ARG A 246 35.62 -19.03 -10.36
N LEU A 247 35.65 -17.78 -10.83
CA LEU A 247 35.89 -17.42 -12.23
C LEU A 247 37.26 -17.90 -12.71
N VAL A 248 38.31 -17.85 -11.88
CA VAL A 248 39.62 -18.38 -12.21
C VAL A 248 39.59 -19.91 -12.29
N LYS A 249 38.99 -20.56 -11.26
CA LYS A 249 39.07 -22.04 -11.08
C LYS A 249 38.14 -22.79 -12.01
N GLU A 250 36.94 -22.30 -12.22
CA GLU A 250 35.87 -23.02 -12.94
C GLU A 250 35.69 -22.53 -14.37
N GLU A 251 35.92 -21.24 -14.63
CA GLU A 251 35.69 -20.64 -15.94
C GLU A 251 37.00 -20.30 -16.70
N GLY A 252 38.17 -20.53 -16.09
CA GLY A 252 39.48 -20.38 -16.73
C GLY A 252 39.91 -18.91 -17.01
N TYR A 253 39.29 -17.96 -16.27
CA TYR A 253 39.66 -16.55 -16.41
C TYR A 253 41.09 -16.31 -15.89
N SER A 254 41.80 -15.38 -16.53
CA SER A 254 43.03 -14.86 -15.91
C SER A 254 42.70 -14.05 -14.65
N THR A 255 43.62 -14.00 -13.67
CA THR A 255 43.45 -13.25 -12.42
C THR A 255 42.98 -11.82 -12.66
N ASN A 256 43.50 -11.16 -13.68
CA ASN A 256 43.12 -9.79 -14.03
C ASN A 256 41.68 -9.69 -14.60
N GLN A 257 41.25 -10.66 -15.39
CA GLN A 257 39.92 -10.73 -15.94
C GLN A 257 38.88 -11.06 -14.86
N ALA A 258 39.17 -12.04 -14.00
CA ALA A 258 38.34 -12.43 -12.88
C ALA A 258 38.11 -11.26 -11.93
N ALA A 259 39.17 -10.55 -11.54
CA ALA A 259 39.05 -9.38 -10.67
C ALA A 259 38.24 -8.24 -11.30
N LYS A 260 38.35 -8.04 -12.64
CA LYS A 260 37.57 -7.04 -13.37
C LYS A 260 36.10 -7.41 -13.40
N GLU A 261 35.77 -8.66 -13.67
CA GLU A 261 34.42 -9.16 -13.77
C GLU A 261 33.71 -9.15 -12.40
N ALA A 262 34.40 -9.65 -11.35
CA ALA A 262 33.90 -9.62 -9.98
C ALA A 262 33.67 -8.18 -9.49
N ALA A 263 34.60 -7.26 -9.76
CA ALA A 263 34.44 -5.85 -9.41
C ALA A 263 33.22 -5.21 -10.09
N ALA A 264 32.96 -5.54 -11.35
CA ALA A 264 31.80 -5.03 -12.09
C ALA A 264 30.48 -5.57 -11.53
N LYS A 265 30.43 -6.86 -11.18
CA LYS A 265 29.23 -7.51 -10.64
C LYS A 265 28.90 -7.12 -9.19
N THR A 266 29.95 -6.93 -8.36
CA THR A 266 29.78 -6.69 -6.91
C THR A 266 29.92 -5.22 -6.51
N ARG A 267 30.35 -4.35 -7.43
CA ARG A 267 30.68 -2.94 -7.18
C ARG A 267 31.78 -2.74 -6.13
N GLN A 268 32.66 -3.74 -5.98
CA GLN A 268 33.81 -3.69 -5.06
C GLN A 268 35.09 -3.23 -5.79
N PRO A 269 36.09 -2.68 -5.08
CA PRO A 269 37.30 -2.17 -5.69
C PRO A 269 38.13 -3.29 -6.36
N LYS A 270 38.29 -3.24 -7.67
CA LYS A 270 39.07 -4.22 -8.46
C LYS A 270 40.48 -4.46 -7.88
N ARG A 271 41.16 -3.39 -7.39
CA ARG A 271 42.51 -3.47 -6.86
C ARG A 271 42.61 -4.42 -5.66
N VAL A 272 41.64 -4.38 -4.77
CA VAL A 272 41.60 -5.20 -3.55
C VAL A 272 41.32 -6.67 -3.91
N ILE A 273 40.38 -6.92 -4.81
CA ILE A 273 40.05 -8.27 -5.31
C ILE A 273 41.27 -8.88 -6.02
N TYR A 274 41.95 -8.10 -6.85
CA TYR A 274 43.14 -8.56 -7.56
C TYR A 274 44.29 -8.92 -6.63
N GLN A 275 44.55 -8.10 -5.59
CA GLN A 275 45.56 -8.39 -4.58
C GLN A 275 45.27 -9.70 -3.84
N ALA A 276 44.02 -9.89 -3.39
CA ALA A 276 43.63 -11.13 -2.71
C ALA A 276 43.85 -12.38 -3.57
N LEU A 277 43.56 -12.31 -4.90
CA LEU A 277 43.81 -13.42 -5.81
C LEU A 277 45.31 -13.71 -6.02
N LEU A 278 46.19 -12.72 -5.85
CA LEU A 278 47.64 -12.91 -5.96
C LEU A 278 48.24 -13.55 -4.71
N GLU A 279 47.64 -13.33 -3.54
CA GLU A 279 48.06 -13.95 -2.28
C GLU A 279 47.67 -15.44 -2.20
N ASP A 280 46.71 -15.86 -3.02
CA ASP A 280 46.25 -17.26 -3.14
C ASP A 280 47.02 -18.05 -4.20
N ALA A 281 47.86 -17.44 -5.04
CA ALA A 281 48.58 -18.06 -6.16
C ALA A 281 50.02 -18.43 -5.79
#